data_b033c92676616fd9a742b5edcb0993a0
#
_entry.id   b033c92676616fd9a742b5edcb0993a0
#
_cell.length_a   1.000
_cell.length_b   1.000
_cell.length_c   1.000
_cell.angle_alpha   90.00
_cell.angle_beta   90.00
_cell.angle_gamma   90.00
#
_symmetry.space_group_name_H-M   'P 1'
#
loop_
_entity.id
_entity.type
_entity.pdbx_description
1 polymer ?
#
loop_
_entity_poly.entity_id
_entity_poly.type
_entity_poly.pdbx_seq_one_letter_code
_entity_poly.pdbx_strand_id
1 'polypeptide(L)'
;MLAPMEDVTDPAFRLMCKRFGADMVYTEFVSADALIRNVNRSLQKLQVSDEERPVAIQIYGRDIPSMVEAAHRVEAAHPDILDINYGCPVKRVAGKGGGAGMLQNIPLMLEMTRAIVDAVHIPVTVKTRLGWDCEHKIIVDLAEQLQDCGIQALTIHGRTRSQMYTGEADWTLIGKVKENPRMHIPIIGNGDITTPERAKECFDRYGVDGIMIGRATFGRPWIFREVKEYLQTESYTPLTNEEKMDVLRQEVLESIARLDEHAGILHVRRHLAASPLFKGIPNFRDTRIAMLRAETVDELFAIMDRAALLVNGEQS
;
A
#
# COMPACT_ATOMS: atom_id res chain seq x y z
N MET A 1 2.44 8.24 2.65
CA MET A 1 1.44 7.26 3.11
C MET A 1 1.84 5.85 2.67
N LEU A 2 1.54 4.82 3.48
CA LEU A 2 1.74 3.41 3.11
C LEU A 2 0.56 2.93 2.26
N ALA A 3 0.84 2.33 1.08
CA ALA A 3 -0.22 1.80 0.21
C ALA A 3 -0.86 0.51 0.79
N PRO A 4 -2.17 0.27 0.57
CA PRO A 4 -2.82 -1.00 0.90
C PRO A 4 -2.28 -2.12 -0.01
N MET A 5 -1.75 -3.19 0.59
CA MET A 5 -1.16 -4.31 -0.15
C MET A 5 -1.52 -5.64 0.52
N GLU A 6 -2.17 -6.52 -0.24
CA GLU A 6 -2.58 -7.85 0.23
C GLU A 6 -1.39 -8.70 0.65
N ASP A 7 -1.51 -9.37 1.78
CA ASP A 7 -0.46 -10.17 2.42
C ASP A 7 0.85 -9.39 2.73
N VAL A 8 0.76 -8.06 2.89
CA VAL A 8 1.91 -7.18 3.18
C VAL A 8 1.60 -6.20 4.29
N THR A 9 0.52 -5.42 4.16
CA THR A 9 0.20 -4.36 5.11
C THR A 9 -0.61 -4.87 6.30
N ASP A 10 -0.10 -5.91 6.94
CA ASP A 10 -0.59 -6.41 8.20
C ASP A 10 -0.28 -5.43 9.36
N PRO A 11 -0.85 -5.61 10.56
CA PRO A 11 -0.64 -4.69 11.68
C PRO A 11 0.83 -4.46 12.03
N ALA A 12 1.67 -5.52 12.04
CA ALA A 12 3.08 -5.39 12.39
C ALA A 12 3.83 -4.51 11.39
N PHE A 13 3.62 -4.74 10.09
CA PHE A 13 4.26 -3.94 9.04
C PHE A 13 3.75 -2.50 9.01
N ARG A 14 2.46 -2.26 9.26
CA ARG A 14 1.91 -0.90 9.36
C ARG A 14 2.56 -0.12 10.50
N LEU A 15 2.66 -0.72 11.70
CA LEU A 15 3.35 -0.12 12.85
C LEU A 15 4.84 0.14 12.57
N MET A 16 5.52 -0.79 11.91
CA MET A 16 6.91 -0.59 11.49
C MET A 16 7.03 0.65 10.57
N CYS A 17 6.18 0.77 9.57
CA CYS A 17 6.16 1.94 8.69
C CYS A 17 5.82 3.25 9.45
N LYS A 18 4.93 3.20 10.45
CA LYS A 18 4.64 4.35 11.32
C LYS A 18 5.86 4.77 12.12
N ARG A 19 6.61 3.85 12.72
CA ARG A 19 7.87 4.14 13.44
C ARG A 19 8.89 4.84 12.56
N PHE A 20 8.90 4.54 11.26
CA PHE A 20 9.72 5.23 10.26
C PHE A 20 9.05 6.46 9.63
N GLY A 21 7.94 6.93 10.17
CA GLY A 21 7.37 8.22 9.81
C GLY A 21 6.32 8.17 8.70
N ALA A 22 5.73 7.03 8.38
CA ALA A 22 4.53 7.02 7.54
C ALA A 22 3.41 7.83 8.23
N ASP A 23 2.95 8.92 7.59
CA ASP A 23 1.92 9.77 8.17
C ASP A 23 0.57 9.07 8.30
N MET A 24 0.27 8.18 7.36
CA MET A 24 -0.96 7.42 7.31
C MET A 24 -0.71 6.03 6.75
N VAL A 25 -1.42 5.05 7.27
CA VAL A 25 -1.35 3.66 6.83
C VAL A 25 -2.73 3.14 6.43
N TYR A 26 -2.73 2.11 5.59
CA TYR A 26 -3.92 1.44 5.10
C TYR A 26 -3.85 -0.04 5.46
N THR A 27 -4.98 -0.63 5.82
CA THR A 27 -5.08 -2.08 5.97
C THR A 27 -4.92 -2.79 4.62
N GLU A 28 -4.71 -4.08 4.64
CA GLU A 28 -4.97 -4.90 3.47
C GLU A 28 -6.44 -4.72 3.06
N PHE A 29 -6.74 -4.79 1.75
CA PHE A 29 -8.11 -4.62 1.29
C PHE A 29 -9.01 -5.81 1.67
N VAL A 30 -10.24 -5.53 2.09
CA VAL A 30 -11.21 -6.51 2.55
C VAL A 30 -12.35 -6.68 1.54
N SER A 31 -12.68 -7.91 1.21
CA SER A 31 -13.86 -8.20 0.38
C SER A 31 -15.13 -7.94 1.15
N ALA A 32 -16.02 -7.08 0.64
CA ALA A 32 -17.34 -6.84 1.20
C ALA A 32 -18.14 -8.14 1.33
N ASP A 33 -18.18 -8.96 0.28
CA ASP A 33 -18.83 -10.27 0.28
C ASP A 33 -18.34 -11.22 1.40
N ALA A 34 -17.02 -11.23 1.66
CA ALA A 34 -16.43 -12.07 2.70
C ALA A 34 -16.72 -11.49 4.09
N LEU A 35 -16.71 -10.17 4.21
CA LEU A 35 -16.94 -9.46 5.47
C LEU A 35 -18.39 -9.69 5.95
N ILE A 36 -19.39 -9.50 5.08
CA ILE A 36 -20.80 -9.68 5.44
C ILE A 36 -21.14 -11.14 5.79
N ARG A 37 -20.38 -12.11 5.26
CA ARG A 37 -20.48 -13.53 5.61
C ARG A 37 -19.70 -13.93 6.86
N ASN A 38 -19.14 -12.97 7.60
CA ASN A 38 -18.36 -13.19 8.81
C ASN A 38 -17.15 -14.12 8.62
N VAL A 39 -16.46 -14.04 7.47
CA VAL A 39 -15.22 -14.79 7.25
C VAL A 39 -14.15 -14.28 8.20
N ASN A 40 -13.66 -15.13 9.11
CA ASN A 40 -12.71 -14.75 10.19
C ASN A 40 -11.50 -13.96 9.69
N ARG A 41 -10.87 -14.38 8.58
CA ARG A 41 -9.72 -13.64 8.00
C ARG A 41 -10.09 -12.21 7.60
N SER A 42 -11.33 -11.99 7.14
CA SER A 42 -11.81 -10.65 6.76
C SER A 42 -12.09 -9.81 7.99
N LEU A 43 -12.64 -10.39 9.06
CA LEU A 43 -12.86 -9.70 10.33
C LEU A 43 -11.53 -9.30 11.00
N GLN A 44 -10.52 -10.16 10.94
CA GLN A 44 -9.18 -9.85 11.47
C GLN A 44 -8.53 -8.64 10.79
N LYS A 45 -8.79 -8.41 9.49
CA LYS A 45 -8.28 -7.26 8.76
C LYS A 45 -8.91 -5.91 9.16
N LEU A 46 -10.03 -5.94 9.90
CA LEU A 46 -10.64 -4.72 10.47
C LEU A 46 -9.96 -4.27 11.77
N GLN A 47 -9.08 -5.08 12.34
CA GLN A 47 -8.39 -4.72 13.58
C GLN A 47 -7.37 -3.62 13.30
N VAL A 48 -7.53 -2.51 14.01
CA VAL A 48 -6.63 -1.36 13.99
C VAL A 48 -6.32 -0.94 15.43
N SER A 49 -5.15 -0.38 15.66
CA SER A 49 -4.71 0.11 16.97
C SER A 49 -4.53 1.63 16.98
N ASP A 50 -4.51 2.23 18.15
CA ASP A 50 -4.29 3.67 18.29
C ASP A 50 -2.88 4.08 17.82
N GLU A 51 -1.89 3.21 17.91
CA GLU A 51 -0.53 3.46 17.44
C GLU A 51 -0.42 3.55 15.91
N GLU A 52 -1.38 2.97 15.17
CA GLU A 52 -1.44 3.02 13.70
C GLU A 52 -2.06 4.31 13.18
N ARG A 53 -2.74 5.10 14.04
CA ARG A 53 -3.52 6.26 13.59
C ARG A 53 -2.65 7.40 13.03
N PRO A 54 -3.12 8.10 12.01
CA PRO A 54 -4.36 7.84 11.27
C PRO A 54 -4.25 6.58 10.40
N VAL A 55 -5.30 5.76 10.42
CA VAL A 55 -5.39 4.49 9.69
C VAL A 55 -6.68 4.39 8.88
N ALA A 56 -6.57 3.93 7.64
CA ALA A 56 -7.71 3.64 6.79
C ALA A 56 -7.96 2.14 6.68
N ILE A 57 -9.22 1.73 6.78
CA ILE A 57 -9.66 0.39 6.39
C ILE A 57 -10.14 0.44 4.95
N GLN A 58 -9.57 -0.41 4.09
CA GLN A 58 -9.92 -0.45 2.67
C GLN A 58 -10.82 -1.65 2.36
N ILE A 59 -11.95 -1.39 1.67
CA ILE A 59 -12.88 -2.42 1.21
C ILE A 59 -13.03 -2.43 -0.32
N TYR A 60 -13.43 -3.57 -0.86
CA TYR A 60 -13.82 -3.71 -2.26
C TYR A 60 -15.01 -4.65 -2.42
N GLY A 61 -15.78 -4.42 -3.47
CA GLY A 61 -16.93 -5.25 -3.83
C GLY A 61 -17.42 -4.93 -5.24
N ARG A 62 -18.59 -5.42 -5.58
CA ARG A 62 -19.18 -5.29 -6.92
C ARG A 62 -20.68 -4.96 -6.92
N ASP A 63 -21.31 -4.97 -5.77
CA ASP A 63 -22.72 -4.62 -5.60
C ASP A 63 -22.91 -3.68 -4.42
N ILE A 64 -23.87 -2.79 -4.55
CA ILE A 64 -24.13 -1.71 -3.60
C ILE A 64 -24.55 -2.24 -2.22
N PRO A 65 -25.51 -3.18 -2.08
CA PRO A 65 -25.95 -3.64 -0.77
C PRO A 65 -24.81 -4.23 0.07
N SER A 66 -23.96 -5.08 -0.53
CA SER A 66 -22.83 -5.67 0.17
C SER A 66 -21.79 -4.63 0.58
N MET A 67 -21.53 -3.62 -0.27
CA MET A 67 -20.57 -2.56 0.03
C MET A 67 -21.07 -1.62 1.14
N VAL A 68 -22.35 -1.28 1.16
CA VAL A 68 -22.95 -0.45 2.22
C VAL A 68 -22.92 -1.20 3.56
N GLU A 69 -23.31 -2.48 3.60
CA GLU A 69 -23.23 -3.30 4.82
C GLU A 69 -21.79 -3.44 5.31
N ALA A 70 -20.84 -3.64 4.39
CA ALA A 70 -19.42 -3.67 4.73
C ALA A 70 -18.93 -2.32 5.27
N ALA A 71 -19.39 -1.20 4.74
CA ALA A 71 -19.07 0.15 5.21
C ALA A 71 -19.52 0.37 6.66
N HIS A 72 -20.72 -0.04 7.03
CA HIS A 72 -21.19 0.00 8.42
C HIS A 72 -20.31 -0.82 9.37
N ARG A 73 -19.86 -2.00 8.94
CA ARG A 73 -18.94 -2.83 9.74
C ARG A 73 -17.56 -2.22 9.89
N VAL A 74 -17.08 -1.54 8.84
CA VAL A 74 -15.84 -0.76 8.91
C VAL A 74 -15.99 0.39 9.90
N GLU A 75 -17.07 1.16 9.82
CA GLU A 75 -17.32 2.25 10.76
C GLU A 75 -17.38 1.76 12.21
N ALA A 76 -18.02 0.61 12.45
CA ALA A 76 -18.07 -0.03 13.77
C ALA A 76 -16.70 -0.50 14.30
N ALA A 77 -15.69 -0.65 13.43
CA ALA A 77 -14.31 -0.93 13.81
C ALA A 77 -13.49 0.34 14.13
N HIS A 78 -14.11 1.52 14.03
CA HIS A 78 -13.56 2.83 14.37
C HIS A 78 -12.21 3.19 13.72
N PRO A 79 -12.00 3.02 12.41
CA PRO A 79 -10.86 3.60 11.73
C PRO A 79 -11.01 5.12 11.61
N ASP A 80 -9.95 5.81 11.19
CA ASP A 80 -10.04 7.24 10.87
C ASP A 80 -10.69 7.48 9.50
N ILE A 81 -10.57 6.53 8.58
CA ILE A 81 -11.04 6.63 7.19
C ILE A 81 -11.54 5.27 6.70
N LEU A 82 -12.63 5.29 5.93
CA LEU A 82 -13.02 4.20 5.06
C LEU A 82 -12.51 4.49 3.64
N ASP A 83 -11.72 3.57 3.06
CA ASP A 83 -11.22 3.71 1.71
C ASP A 83 -11.83 2.67 0.76
N ILE A 84 -12.24 3.10 -0.43
CA ILE A 84 -12.82 2.22 -1.44
C ILE A 84 -11.76 1.84 -2.48
N ASN A 85 -11.56 0.55 -2.69
CA ASN A 85 -10.62 0.03 -3.69
C ASN A 85 -11.29 -0.11 -5.06
N TYR A 86 -10.94 0.79 -5.98
CA TYR A 86 -11.22 0.68 -7.40
C TYR A 86 -9.94 0.51 -8.25
N GLY A 87 -8.86 0.01 -7.61
CA GLY A 87 -7.55 -0.07 -8.25
C GLY A 87 -6.92 -1.47 -8.32
N CYS A 88 -7.42 -2.48 -7.58
CA CYS A 88 -6.84 -3.82 -7.59
C CYS A 88 -6.98 -4.48 -8.98
N PRO A 89 -5.85 -4.78 -9.68
CA PRO A 89 -5.90 -5.25 -11.06
C PRO A 89 -6.00 -6.77 -11.21
N VAL A 90 -5.84 -7.52 -10.10
CA VAL A 90 -5.73 -8.99 -10.17
C VAL A 90 -7.01 -9.64 -10.69
N LYS A 91 -6.87 -10.66 -11.54
CA LYS A 91 -7.99 -11.31 -12.25
C LYS A 91 -9.09 -11.81 -11.30
N ARG A 92 -8.74 -12.33 -10.13
CA ARG A 92 -9.72 -12.83 -9.13
C ARG A 92 -10.63 -11.73 -8.56
N VAL A 93 -10.20 -10.45 -8.61
CA VAL A 93 -10.97 -9.28 -8.17
C VAL A 93 -11.56 -8.55 -9.38
N ALA A 94 -10.71 -8.01 -10.25
CA ALA A 94 -11.13 -7.20 -11.39
C ALA A 94 -11.94 -7.98 -12.43
N GLY A 95 -11.60 -9.26 -12.66
CA GLY A 95 -12.36 -10.12 -13.57
C GLY A 95 -13.76 -10.50 -13.07
N LYS A 96 -14.07 -10.21 -11.81
CA LYS A 96 -15.42 -10.39 -11.22
C LYS A 96 -16.16 -9.06 -11.04
N GLY A 97 -15.64 -7.96 -11.59
CA GLY A 97 -16.26 -6.64 -11.52
C GLY A 97 -15.89 -5.81 -10.29
N GLY A 98 -15.10 -6.32 -9.34
CA GLY A 98 -14.62 -5.55 -8.18
C GLY A 98 -13.28 -4.86 -8.42
N GLY A 99 -12.82 -4.03 -7.49
CA GLY A 99 -11.56 -3.32 -7.62
C GLY A 99 -11.46 -2.53 -8.95
N ALA A 100 -10.37 -2.70 -9.70
CA ALA A 100 -10.23 -2.04 -11.01
C ALA A 100 -11.25 -2.51 -12.07
N GLY A 101 -12.00 -3.60 -11.83
CA GLY A 101 -13.10 -4.02 -12.70
C GLY A 101 -14.21 -2.98 -12.78
N MET A 102 -14.41 -2.18 -11.74
CA MET A 102 -15.39 -1.08 -11.71
C MET A 102 -15.11 0.01 -12.75
N LEU A 103 -13.87 0.15 -13.22
CA LEU A 103 -13.50 1.09 -14.30
C LEU A 103 -14.20 0.77 -15.65
N GLN A 104 -14.83 -0.38 -15.77
CA GLN A 104 -15.65 -0.75 -16.92
C GLN A 104 -17.15 -0.41 -16.74
N ASN A 105 -17.56 0.01 -15.54
CA ASN A 105 -18.95 0.38 -15.23
C ASN A 105 -18.99 1.63 -14.34
N ILE A 106 -18.72 2.77 -14.93
CA ILE A 106 -18.65 4.06 -14.22
C ILE A 106 -19.98 4.43 -13.55
N PRO A 107 -21.16 4.26 -14.18
CA PRO A 107 -22.43 4.54 -13.51
C PRO A 107 -22.57 3.78 -12.18
N LEU A 108 -22.29 2.48 -12.16
CA LEU A 108 -22.36 1.68 -10.94
C LEU A 108 -21.28 2.10 -9.92
N MET A 109 -20.07 2.45 -10.37
CA MET A 109 -19.00 2.94 -9.50
C MET A 109 -19.44 4.20 -8.75
N LEU A 110 -20.03 5.17 -9.45
CA LEU A 110 -20.48 6.44 -8.87
C LEU A 110 -21.69 6.24 -7.94
N GLU A 111 -22.67 5.43 -8.35
CA GLU A 111 -23.81 5.08 -7.52
C GLU A 111 -23.39 4.39 -6.21
N MET A 112 -22.48 3.41 -6.30
CA MET A 112 -21.92 2.71 -5.15
C MET A 112 -21.15 3.67 -4.23
N THR A 113 -20.35 4.57 -4.80
CA THR A 113 -19.59 5.54 -4.01
C THR A 113 -20.52 6.47 -3.23
N ARG A 114 -21.57 7.03 -3.86
CA ARG A 114 -22.59 7.84 -3.16
C ARG A 114 -23.28 7.05 -2.06
N ALA A 115 -23.72 5.84 -2.35
CA ALA A 115 -24.41 5.01 -1.36
C ALA A 115 -23.55 4.73 -0.12
N ILE A 116 -22.23 4.55 -0.30
CA ILE A 116 -21.29 4.37 0.82
C ILE A 116 -21.11 5.69 1.58
N VAL A 117 -20.89 6.81 0.89
CA VAL A 117 -20.73 8.13 1.51
C VAL A 117 -21.96 8.50 2.34
N ASP A 118 -23.15 8.23 1.82
CA ASP A 118 -24.42 8.52 2.51
C ASP A 118 -24.68 7.61 3.71
N ALA A 119 -24.05 6.42 3.75
CA ALA A 119 -24.30 5.39 4.75
C ALA A 119 -23.43 5.52 6.01
N VAL A 120 -22.28 6.21 5.96
CA VAL A 120 -21.35 6.31 7.09
C VAL A 120 -21.04 7.77 7.45
N HIS A 121 -20.58 7.99 8.71
CA HIS A 121 -20.22 9.32 9.21
C HIS A 121 -18.71 9.59 9.16
N ILE A 122 -17.90 8.54 9.02
CA ILE A 122 -16.44 8.69 8.88
C ILE A 122 -16.07 9.12 7.46
N PRO A 123 -14.94 9.82 7.27
CA PRO A 123 -14.46 10.21 5.95
C PRO A 123 -14.32 9.01 5.02
N VAL A 124 -14.85 9.15 3.79
CA VAL A 124 -14.70 8.14 2.73
C VAL A 124 -13.69 8.64 1.70
N THR A 125 -12.76 7.79 1.33
CA THR A 125 -11.77 8.05 0.26
C THR A 125 -11.82 6.97 -0.82
N VAL A 126 -11.21 7.25 -1.96
CA VAL A 126 -11.15 6.29 -3.08
C VAL A 126 -9.70 6.11 -3.52
N LYS A 127 -9.31 4.86 -3.79
CA LYS A 127 -8.06 4.54 -4.47
C LYS A 127 -8.33 3.85 -5.80
N THR A 128 -7.86 4.45 -6.90
CA THR A 128 -8.11 3.98 -8.27
C THR A 128 -6.85 4.00 -9.15
N ARG A 129 -7.05 3.77 -10.44
CA ARG A 129 -6.04 3.79 -11.51
C ARG A 129 -6.42 4.78 -12.61
N LEU A 130 -5.54 4.97 -13.61
CA LEU A 130 -5.78 5.88 -14.75
C LEU A 130 -6.97 5.46 -15.62
N GLY A 131 -7.34 4.21 -15.59
CA GLY A 131 -8.40 3.63 -16.40
C GLY A 131 -8.22 2.13 -16.58
N TRP A 132 -9.04 1.51 -17.45
CA TRP A 132 -9.01 0.07 -17.71
C TRP A 132 -7.77 -0.35 -18.51
N ASP A 133 -7.51 0.33 -19.62
CA ASP A 133 -6.39 0.11 -20.54
C ASP A 133 -5.87 1.42 -21.13
N CYS A 134 -4.93 1.34 -22.08
CA CYS A 134 -4.28 2.51 -22.65
C CYS A 134 -5.23 3.38 -23.50
N GLU A 135 -6.30 2.80 -24.05
CA GLU A 135 -7.30 3.51 -24.87
C GLU A 135 -8.39 4.14 -23.98
N HIS A 136 -8.58 3.61 -22.77
CA HIS A 136 -9.61 4.04 -21.82
C HIS A 136 -8.98 4.61 -20.53
N LYS A 137 -8.14 5.64 -20.67
CA LYS A 137 -7.61 6.43 -19.55
C LYS A 137 -8.58 7.57 -19.23
N ILE A 138 -9.47 7.33 -18.29
CA ILE A 138 -10.62 8.19 -17.97
C ILE A 138 -10.45 9.01 -16.70
N ILE A 139 -9.30 8.90 -16.02
CA ILE A 139 -9.13 9.44 -14.67
C ILE A 139 -9.38 10.93 -14.54
N VAL A 140 -9.06 11.72 -15.58
CA VAL A 140 -9.20 13.18 -15.52
C VAL A 140 -10.67 13.59 -15.35
N ASP A 141 -11.57 12.97 -16.11
CA ASP A 141 -13.01 13.24 -16.04
C ASP A 141 -13.65 12.48 -14.84
N LEU A 142 -13.16 11.28 -14.54
CA LEU A 142 -13.68 10.45 -13.45
C LEU A 142 -13.40 11.06 -12.07
N ALA A 143 -12.26 11.74 -11.89
CA ALA A 143 -11.87 12.31 -10.62
C ALA A 143 -12.89 13.32 -10.08
N GLU A 144 -13.38 14.20 -10.95
CA GLU A 144 -14.40 15.18 -10.59
C GLU A 144 -15.73 14.51 -10.24
N GLN A 145 -16.15 13.52 -11.03
CA GLN A 145 -17.37 12.75 -10.75
C GLN A 145 -17.31 12.00 -9.41
N LEU A 146 -16.13 11.47 -9.05
CA LEU A 146 -15.93 10.85 -7.75
C LEU A 146 -15.97 11.88 -6.61
N GLN A 147 -15.36 13.05 -6.78
CA GLN A 147 -15.48 14.17 -5.83
C GLN A 147 -16.95 14.55 -5.60
N ASP A 148 -17.74 14.65 -6.69
CA ASP A 148 -19.17 14.97 -6.61
C ASP A 148 -20.01 13.88 -5.91
N CYS A 149 -19.46 12.68 -5.71
CA CYS A 149 -20.06 11.67 -4.85
C CYS A 149 -19.85 11.95 -3.37
N GLY A 150 -19.01 12.93 -2.98
CA GLY A 150 -18.76 13.33 -1.60
C GLY A 150 -17.52 12.69 -0.95
N ILE A 151 -16.63 12.06 -1.71
CA ILE A 151 -15.36 11.54 -1.16
C ILE A 151 -14.46 12.67 -0.68
N GLN A 152 -13.62 12.39 0.34
CA GLN A 152 -12.78 13.39 0.99
C GLN A 152 -11.32 13.41 0.48
N ALA A 153 -10.89 12.40 -0.27
CA ALA A 153 -9.60 12.37 -0.96
C ALA A 153 -9.60 11.31 -2.07
N LEU A 154 -8.74 11.48 -3.05
CA LEU A 154 -8.58 10.56 -4.17
C LEU A 154 -7.12 10.15 -4.33
N THR A 155 -6.84 8.85 -4.25
CA THR A 155 -5.52 8.28 -4.56
C THR A 155 -5.51 7.68 -5.97
N ILE A 156 -4.55 8.09 -6.79
CA ILE A 156 -4.45 7.65 -8.19
C ILE A 156 -3.13 6.92 -8.42
N HIS A 157 -3.21 5.63 -8.82
CA HIS A 157 -2.04 4.93 -9.32
C HIS A 157 -1.82 5.25 -10.79
N GLY A 158 -0.62 5.73 -11.14
CA GLY A 158 -0.22 6.14 -12.48
C GLY A 158 -0.11 5.02 -13.52
N ARG A 159 -0.89 3.95 -13.39
CA ARG A 159 -1.03 2.85 -14.35
C ARG A 159 -2.47 2.51 -14.61
N THR A 160 -2.74 1.95 -15.79
CA THR A 160 -4.06 1.34 -16.08
C THR A 160 -4.18 -0.04 -15.46
N ARG A 161 -5.40 -0.61 -15.45
CA ARG A 161 -5.61 -2.00 -14.98
C ARG A 161 -4.83 -3.00 -15.83
N SER A 162 -4.84 -2.86 -17.15
CA SER A 162 -4.19 -3.81 -18.06
C SER A 162 -2.66 -3.82 -17.94
N GLN A 163 -2.05 -2.68 -17.61
CA GLN A 163 -0.62 -2.61 -17.32
C GLN A 163 -0.22 -3.38 -16.06
N MET A 164 -1.13 -3.58 -15.12
CA MET A 164 -0.82 -4.13 -13.80
C MET A 164 0.35 -3.42 -13.13
N TYR A 165 1.58 -3.93 -13.30
CA TYR A 165 2.84 -3.36 -12.78
C TYR A 165 3.92 -3.22 -13.84
N THR A 166 3.59 -3.46 -15.12
CA THR A 166 4.54 -3.33 -16.24
C THR A 166 4.67 -1.88 -16.70
N GLY A 167 5.78 -1.56 -17.35
CA GLY A 167 6.11 -0.21 -17.78
C GLY A 167 6.30 0.75 -16.61
N GLU A 168 6.26 2.03 -16.87
CA GLU A 168 6.39 3.11 -15.88
C GLU A 168 5.03 3.69 -15.49
N ALA A 169 4.92 4.23 -14.28
CA ALA A 169 3.75 4.97 -13.84
C ALA A 169 3.70 6.34 -14.53
N ASP A 170 2.60 6.62 -15.23
CA ASP A 170 2.34 7.88 -15.88
C ASP A 170 1.73 8.88 -14.88
N TRP A 171 2.54 9.80 -14.42
CA TRP A 171 2.12 10.84 -13.48
C TRP A 171 1.50 12.06 -14.14
N THR A 172 1.59 12.19 -15.48
CA THR A 172 1.07 13.36 -16.19
C THR A 172 -0.44 13.53 -16.05
N LEU A 173 -1.18 12.41 -16.03
CA LEU A 173 -2.63 12.45 -15.82
C LEU A 173 -3.00 12.73 -14.36
N ILE A 174 -2.16 12.33 -13.39
CA ILE A 174 -2.35 12.69 -11.98
C ILE A 174 -2.19 14.21 -11.83
N GLY A 175 -1.15 14.79 -12.43
CA GLY A 175 -0.95 16.25 -12.49
C GLY A 175 -2.13 16.97 -13.13
N LYS A 176 -2.66 16.47 -14.25
CA LYS A 176 -3.86 17.05 -14.88
C LYS A 176 -5.10 17.04 -13.99
N VAL A 177 -5.29 15.98 -13.20
CA VAL A 177 -6.37 15.96 -12.21
C VAL A 177 -6.16 17.05 -11.17
N LYS A 178 -4.92 17.21 -10.67
CA LYS A 178 -4.58 18.22 -9.66
C LYS A 178 -4.70 19.66 -10.20
N GLU A 179 -4.37 19.87 -11.47
CA GLU A 179 -4.49 21.17 -12.15
C GLU A 179 -5.94 21.60 -12.43
N ASN A 180 -6.91 20.68 -12.34
CA ASN A 180 -8.32 21.01 -12.58
C ASN A 180 -8.84 21.94 -11.47
N PRO A 181 -9.24 23.20 -11.79
CA PRO A 181 -9.67 24.18 -10.79
C PRO A 181 -10.96 23.79 -10.05
N ARG A 182 -11.69 22.78 -10.55
CA ARG A 182 -12.87 22.23 -9.88
C ARG A 182 -12.56 21.13 -8.87
N MET A 183 -11.31 20.67 -8.83
CA MET A 183 -10.86 19.71 -7.80
C MET A 183 -10.53 20.44 -6.50
N HIS A 184 -11.24 20.10 -5.43
CA HIS A 184 -11.11 20.70 -4.10
C HIS A 184 -10.62 19.74 -3.04
N ILE A 185 -10.71 18.43 -3.31
CA ILE A 185 -10.22 17.40 -2.39
C ILE A 185 -8.73 17.10 -2.62
N PRO A 186 -8.02 16.61 -1.60
CA PRO A 186 -6.63 16.18 -1.75
C PRO A 186 -6.47 15.09 -2.81
N ILE A 187 -5.46 15.27 -3.67
CA ILE A 187 -5.04 14.29 -4.68
C ILE A 187 -3.74 13.65 -4.24
N ILE A 188 -3.76 12.33 -4.05
CA ILE A 188 -2.61 11.53 -3.64
C ILE A 188 -2.09 10.74 -4.85
N GLY A 189 -0.84 10.98 -5.22
CA GLY A 189 -0.19 10.27 -6.30
C GLY A 189 0.46 8.96 -5.84
N ASN A 190 0.36 7.91 -6.65
CA ASN A 190 0.94 6.59 -6.38
C ASN A 190 1.57 6.00 -7.64
N GLY A 191 2.69 5.30 -7.47
CA GLY A 191 3.37 4.56 -8.53
C GLY A 191 4.83 4.97 -8.70
N ASP A 192 5.73 3.99 -8.63
CA ASP A 192 7.17 4.09 -8.88
C ASP A 192 7.92 5.18 -8.07
N ILE A 193 7.45 5.41 -6.85
CA ILE A 193 8.18 6.22 -5.86
C ILE A 193 9.15 5.28 -5.16
N THR A 194 10.40 5.29 -5.59
CA THR A 194 11.44 4.36 -5.13
C THR A 194 12.60 5.05 -4.42
N THR A 195 12.69 6.37 -4.54
CA THR A 195 13.72 7.19 -3.90
C THR A 195 13.14 8.49 -3.33
N PRO A 196 13.83 9.12 -2.38
CA PRO A 196 13.46 10.43 -1.84
C PRO A 196 13.40 11.53 -2.91
N GLU A 197 14.33 11.52 -3.87
CA GLU A 197 14.39 12.47 -4.97
C GLU A 197 13.15 12.35 -5.87
N ARG A 198 12.74 11.09 -6.15
CA ARG A 198 11.52 10.83 -6.91
C ARG A 198 10.28 11.29 -6.17
N ALA A 199 10.25 11.15 -4.85
CA ALA A 199 9.16 11.68 -4.02
C ALA A 199 9.05 13.20 -4.15
N LYS A 200 10.18 13.93 -4.04
CA LYS A 200 10.23 15.39 -4.22
C LYS A 200 9.79 15.80 -5.62
N GLU A 201 10.31 15.15 -6.66
CA GLU A 201 9.89 15.40 -8.05
C GLU A 201 8.38 15.27 -8.22
N CYS A 202 7.76 14.28 -7.57
CA CYS A 202 6.31 14.09 -7.65
C CYS A 202 5.53 15.28 -7.08
N PHE A 203 5.97 15.84 -5.96
CA PHE A 203 5.36 17.05 -5.40
C PHE A 203 5.62 18.28 -6.28
N ASP A 204 6.85 18.52 -6.64
CA ASP A 204 7.26 19.74 -7.33
C ASP A 204 6.67 19.83 -8.75
N ARG A 205 6.64 18.69 -9.47
CA ARG A 205 6.23 18.66 -10.88
C ARG A 205 4.73 18.49 -11.08
N TYR A 206 4.07 17.74 -10.22
CA TYR A 206 2.66 17.38 -10.42
C TYR A 206 1.72 18.01 -9.37
N GLY A 207 2.27 18.74 -8.39
CA GLY A 207 1.52 19.52 -7.42
C GLY A 207 0.59 18.72 -6.50
N VAL A 208 0.79 17.39 -6.39
CA VAL A 208 -0.06 16.53 -5.56
C VAL A 208 0.01 16.90 -4.08
N ASP A 209 -1.08 16.67 -3.34
CA ASP A 209 -1.18 16.98 -1.91
C ASP A 209 -0.50 15.92 -1.03
N GLY A 210 -0.31 14.74 -1.60
CA GLY A 210 0.34 13.64 -0.92
C GLY A 210 0.87 12.57 -1.88
N ILE A 211 1.72 11.71 -1.36
CA ILE A 211 2.25 10.55 -2.08
C ILE A 211 1.98 9.27 -1.32
N MET A 212 1.73 8.19 -2.06
CA MET A 212 1.52 6.86 -1.51
C MET A 212 2.58 5.90 -2.04
N ILE A 213 3.32 5.26 -1.12
CA ILE A 213 4.42 4.35 -1.44
C ILE A 213 3.96 2.91 -1.19
N GLY A 214 4.16 2.05 -2.20
CA GLY A 214 3.83 0.63 -2.12
C GLY A 214 5.10 -0.24 -2.14
N ARG A 215 5.39 -0.91 -3.24
CA ARG A 215 6.45 -1.91 -3.40
C ARG A 215 7.84 -1.50 -2.91
N ALA A 216 8.16 -0.21 -2.93
CA ALA A 216 9.44 0.30 -2.43
C ALA A 216 9.62 0.18 -0.91
N THR A 217 8.55 -0.13 -0.17
CA THR A 217 8.59 -0.37 1.27
C THR A 217 9.00 -1.81 1.63
N PHE A 218 8.98 -2.75 0.68
CA PHE A 218 9.33 -4.15 0.94
C PHE A 218 10.78 -4.27 1.39
N GLY A 219 10.97 -4.72 2.63
CA GLY A 219 12.29 -4.79 3.26
C GLY A 219 13.02 -3.45 3.32
N ARG A 220 12.27 -2.35 3.29
CA ARG A 220 12.76 -0.97 3.39
C ARG A 220 11.70 -0.05 4.01
N PRO A 221 11.15 -0.35 5.19
CA PRO A 221 10.16 0.53 5.82
C PRO A 221 10.73 1.93 6.14
N TRP A 222 12.04 2.05 6.31
CA TRP A 222 12.75 3.31 6.55
C TRP A 222 12.70 4.32 5.39
N ILE A 223 12.19 3.93 4.20
CA ILE A 223 12.01 4.86 3.08
C ILE A 223 11.15 6.07 3.46
N PHE A 224 10.22 5.92 4.39
CA PHE A 224 9.40 7.05 4.85
C PHE A 224 10.23 8.12 5.58
N ARG A 225 11.21 7.70 6.41
CA ARG A 225 12.13 8.62 7.07
C ARG A 225 13.02 9.34 6.06
N GLU A 226 13.62 8.56 5.15
CA GLU A 226 14.47 9.11 4.10
C GLU A 226 13.72 10.15 3.24
N VAL A 227 12.49 9.85 2.84
CA VAL A 227 11.64 10.77 2.07
C VAL A 227 11.33 12.04 2.87
N LYS A 228 10.94 11.93 4.15
CA LYS A 228 10.61 13.09 4.97
C LYS A 228 11.80 14.00 5.19
N GLU A 229 12.95 13.45 5.53
CA GLU A 229 14.19 14.22 5.68
C GLU A 229 14.54 14.95 4.38
N TYR A 230 14.47 14.25 3.25
CA TYR A 230 14.81 14.83 1.95
C TYR A 230 13.83 15.93 1.52
N LEU A 231 12.53 15.79 1.79
CA LEU A 231 11.54 16.83 1.50
C LEU A 231 11.79 18.11 2.32
N GLN A 232 12.41 18.01 3.50
CA GLN A 232 12.70 19.15 4.38
C GLN A 232 14.03 19.83 4.09
N THR A 233 15.05 19.05 3.75
CA THR A 233 16.45 19.51 3.73
C THR A 233 17.20 19.23 2.43
N GLU A 234 16.55 18.57 1.45
CA GLU A 234 17.16 18.06 0.21
C GLU A 234 18.33 17.08 0.45
N SER A 235 18.40 16.55 1.66
CA SER A 235 19.36 15.51 2.05
C SER A 235 18.73 14.56 3.06
N TYR A 236 19.31 13.39 3.26
CA TYR A 236 18.90 12.47 4.32
C TYR A 236 20.09 11.66 4.80
N THR A 237 20.01 11.18 6.03
CA THR A 237 21.03 10.30 6.61
C THR A 237 20.59 8.86 6.42
N PRO A 238 21.25 8.07 5.54
CA PRO A 238 20.92 6.65 5.39
C PRO A 238 21.14 5.90 6.70
N LEU A 239 20.31 4.91 6.97
CA LEU A 239 20.60 3.92 8.01
C LEU A 239 21.90 3.19 7.67
N THR A 240 22.69 2.87 8.69
CA THR A 240 23.82 1.94 8.54
C THR A 240 23.33 0.55 8.15
N ASN A 241 24.22 -0.29 7.65
CA ASN A 241 23.86 -1.67 7.32
C ASN A 241 23.43 -2.47 8.55
N GLU A 242 24.03 -2.19 9.70
CA GLU A 242 23.66 -2.79 10.99
C GLU A 242 22.23 -2.41 11.39
N GLU A 243 21.91 -1.10 11.39
CA GLU A 243 20.55 -0.62 11.68
C GLU A 243 19.49 -1.21 10.74
N LYS A 244 19.80 -1.30 9.44
CA LYS A 244 18.89 -1.95 8.47
C LYS A 244 18.67 -3.42 8.77
N MET A 245 19.74 -4.13 9.17
CA MET A 245 19.65 -5.54 9.55
C MET A 245 18.80 -5.72 10.79
N ASP A 246 18.94 -4.86 11.79
CA ASP A 246 18.15 -4.90 13.02
C ASP A 246 16.67 -4.63 12.75
N VAL A 247 16.35 -3.69 11.85
CA VAL A 247 14.97 -3.47 11.39
C VAL A 247 14.38 -4.74 10.77
N LEU A 248 15.13 -5.40 9.89
CA LEU A 248 14.66 -6.63 9.25
C LEU A 248 14.50 -7.79 10.23
N ARG A 249 15.39 -7.93 11.23
CA ARG A 249 15.24 -8.91 12.32
C ARG A 249 14.00 -8.61 13.16
N GLN A 250 13.78 -7.34 13.49
CA GLN A 250 12.61 -6.93 14.25
C GLN A 250 11.32 -7.26 13.48
N GLU A 251 11.28 -7.06 12.15
CA GLU A 251 10.14 -7.43 11.29
C GLU A 251 9.86 -8.94 11.36
N VAL A 252 10.91 -9.78 11.36
CA VAL A 252 10.78 -11.24 11.54
C VAL A 252 10.14 -11.55 12.89
N LEU A 253 10.68 -11.00 13.99
CA LEU A 253 10.21 -11.27 15.34
C LEU A 253 8.75 -10.82 15.55
N GLU A 254 8.37 -9.65 15.06
CA GLU A 254 7.00 -9.14 15.14
C GLU A 254 6.02 -10.01 14.33
N SER A 255 6.45 -10.50 13.15
CA SER A 255 5.65 -11.41 12.34
C SER A 255 5.42 -12.76 13.04
N ILE A 256 6.45 -13.33 13.66
CA ILE A 256 6.38 -14.58 14.43
C ILE A 256 5.49 -14.40 15.66
N ALA A 257 5.67 -13.32 16.40
CA ALA A 257 4.87 -13.04 17.60
C ALA A 257 3.36 -12.92 17.30
N ARG A 258 3.02 -12.45 16.10
CA ARG A 258 1.64 -12.28 15.67
C ARG A 258 0.99 -13.55 15.13
N LEU A 259 1.74 -14.38 14.41
CA LEU A 259 1.20 -15.55 13.70
C LEU A 259 1.55 -16.86 14.43
N ASP A 260 2.71 -17.30 14.28
CA ASP A 260 3.51 -18.38 14.87
C ASP A 260 4.83 -18.39 14.08
N GLU A 261 5.78 -19.22 14.47
CA GLU A 261 7.10 -19.23 13.84
C GLU A 261 7.01 -19.56 12.34
N HIS A 262 6.33 -20.64 12.00
CA HIS A 262 6.24 -21.09 10.61
C HIS A 262 5.50 -20.08 9.71
N ALA A 263 4.31 -19.65 10.12
CA ALA A 263 3.51 -18.70 9.36
C ALA A 263 4.17 -17.32 9.31
N GLY A 264 4.81 -16.87 10.39
CA GLY A 264 5.54 -15.62 10.48
C GLY A 264 6.72 -15.56 9.50
N ILE A 265 7.53 -16.63 9.45
CA ILE A 265 8.63 -16.73 8.47
C ILE A 265 8.09 -16.73 7.03
N LEU A 266 7.06 -17.51 6.74
CA LEU A 266 6.42 -17.53 5.41
C LEU A 266 5.91 -16.15 5.00
N HIS A 267 5.40 -15.38 5.94
CA HIS A 267 4.88 -14.04 5.70
C HIS A 267 5.99 -13.03 5.37
N VAL A 268 7.02 -12.96 6.21
CA VAL A 268 8.06 -11.93 6.13
C VAL A 268 9.14 -12.20 5.08
N ARG A 269 9.39 -13.45 4.71
CA ARG A 269 10.50 -13.83 3.82
C ARG A 269 10.50 -13.11 2.47
N ARG A 270 9.32 -12.71 1.95
CA ARG A 270 9.23 -11.91 0.71
C ARG A 270 9.80 -10.50 0.88
N HIS A 271 9.63 -9.91 2.06
CA HIS A 271 10.18 -8.60 2.41
C HIS A 271 11.71 -8.68 2.46
N LEU A 272 12.24 -9.67 3.17
CA LEU A 272 13.68 -9.93 3.24
C LEU A 272 14.27 -10.13 1.84
N ALA A 273 13.64 -11.00 1.03
CA ALA A 273 14.10 -11.28 -0.32
C ALA A 273 14.03 -10.09 -1.28
N ALA A 274 13.24 -9.07 -0.98
CA ALA A 274 13.10 -7.85 -1.76
C ALA A 274 13.95 -6.69 -1.21
N SER A 275 14.49 -6.82 0.01
CA SER A 275 15.25 -5.75 0.65
C SER A 275 16.45 -5.30 -0.20
N PRO A 276 16.61 -3.97 -0.38
CA PRO A 276 17.77 -3.43 -1.07
C PRO A 276 19.08 -3.68 -0.32
N LEU A 277 19.04 -3.96 0.99
CA LEU A 277 20.22 -4.24 1.81
C LEU A 277 21.06 -5.40 1.25
N PHE A 278 20.41 -6.43 0.74
CA PHE A 278 21.08 -7.62 0.22
C PHE A 278 21.44 -7.54 -1.27
N LYS A 279 21.02 -6.47 -1.97
CA LYS A 279 21.35 -6.27 -3.36
C LYS A 279 22.83 -5.89 -3.50
N GLY A 280 23.55 -6.60 -4.34
CA GLY A 280 24.98 -6.33 -4.59
C GLY A 280 25.96 -7.22 -3.81
N ILE A 281 25.48 -8.03 -2.85
CA ILE A 281 26.35 -9.04 -2.22
C ILE A 281 26.68 -10.17 -3.20
N PRO A 282 27.86 -10.80 -3.10
CA PRO A 282 28.22 -11.96 -3.90
C PRO A 282 27.18 -13.09 -3.73
N ASN A 283 26.83 -13.76 -4.81
CA ASN A 283 25.87 -14.87 -4.82
C ASN A 283 24.50 -14.53 -4.20
N PHE A 284 24.03 -13.29 -4.32
CA PHE A 284 22.72 -12.86 -3.76
C PHE A 284 21.57 -13.80 -4.11
N ARG A 285 21.59 -14.41 -5.30
CA ARG A 285 20.59 -15.38 -5.70
C ARG A 285 20.49 -16.54 -4.70
N ASP A 286 21.61 -17.09 -4.28
CA ASP A 286 21.67 -18.25 -3.39
C ASP A 286 21.26 -17.85 -1.97
N THR A 287 21.72 -16.69 -1.47
CA THR A 287 21.28 -16.10 -0.20
C THR A 287 19.76 -15.89 -0.19
N ARG A 288 19.20 -15.33 -1.27
CA ARG A 288 17.76 -15.14 -1.41
C ARG A 288 16.99 -16.46 -1.40
N ILE A 289 17.48 -17.48 -2.11
CA ILE A 289 16.86 -18.82 -2.11
C ILE A 289 16.89 -19.42 -0.70
N ALA A 290 18.01 -19.29 0.01
CA ALA A 290 18.15 -19.77 1.38
C ALA A 290 17.12 -19.09 2.31
N MET A 291 17.02 -17.75 2.28
CA MET A 291 16.02 -17.03 3.08
C MET A 291 14.57 -17.47 2.75
N LEU A 292 14.27 -17.71 1.47
CA LEU A 292 12.93 -18.14 1.04
C LEU A 292 12.62 -19.59 1.44
N ARG A 293 13.61 -20.39 1.81
CA ARG A 293 13.47 -21.80 2.21
C ARG A 293 13.62 -22.02 3.71
N ALA A 294 14.11 -21.06 4.47
CA ALA A 294 14.27 -21.18 5.92
C ALA A 294 12.93 -21.57 6.59
N GLU A 295 12.97 -22.54 7.47
CA GLU A 295 11.81 -23.09 8.16
C GLU A 295 11.76 -22.68 9.65
N THR A 296 12.90 -22.30 10.24
CA THR A 296 13.02 -21.84 11.62
C THR A 296 13.64 -20.44 11.68
N VAL A 297 13.38 -19.73 12.77
CA VAL A 297 13.96 -18.39 13.01
C VAL A 297 15.48 -18.46 13.15
N ASP A 298 15.99 -19.49 13.80
CA ASP A 298 17.44 -19.70 13.99
C ASP A 298 18.15 -19.89 12.63
N GLU A 299 17.57 -20.71 11.74
CA GLU A 299 18.08 -20.89 10.38
C GLU A 299 18.05 -19.57 9.60
N LEU A 300 16.93 -18.84 9.65
CA LEU A 300 16.78 -17.57 8.97
C LEU A 300 17.79 -16.54 9.47
N PHE A 301 17.96 -16.42 10.78
CA PHE A 301 18.91 -15.47 11.37
C PHE A 301 20.37 -15.86 11.06
N ALA A 302 20.71 -17.13 11.07
CA ALA A 302 22.04 -17.59 10.65
C ALA A 302 22.35 -17.24 9.17
N ILE A 303 21.33 -17.25 8.30
CA ILE A 303 21.49 -16.79 6.90
C ILE A 303 21.66 -15.27 6.86
N MET A 304 20.88 -14.52 7.65
CA MET A 304 20.98 -13.06 7.73
C MET A 304 22.34 -12.63 8.30
N ASP A 305 22.88 -13.31 9.28
CA ASP A 305 24.20 -13.02 9.87
C ASP A 305 25.32 -13.21 8.84
N ARG A 306 25.29 -14.31 8.08
CA ARG A 306 26.25 -14.51 6.98
C ARG A 306 26.11 -13.42 5.89
N ALA A 307 24.89 -13.02 5.59
CA ALA A 307 24.65 -11.94 4.63
C ALA A 307 25.16 -10.60 5.16
N ALA A 308 25.06 -10.32 6.46
CA ALA A 308 25.57 -9.11 7.10
C ALA A 308 27.08 -8.96 6.94
N LEU A 309 27.86 -10.03 7.13
CA LEU A 309 29.31 -10.02 6.89
C LEU A 309 29.65 -9.64 5.45
N LEU A 310 28.91 -10.19 4.47
CA LEU A 310 29.12 -9.89 3.05
C LEU A 310 28.72 -8.45 2.70
N VAL A 311 27.67 -7.91 3.33
CA VAL A 311 27.24 -6.52 3.13
C VAL A 311 28.27 -5.53 3.65
N ASN A 312 28.98 -5.87 4.74
CA ASN A 312 30.02 -5.04 5.35
C ASN A 312 31.40 -5.21 4.69
N GLY A 313 31.53 -6.07 3.69
CA GLY A 313 32.80 -6.32 3.00
C GLY A 313 33.78 -7.21 3.78
N GLU A 314 33.34 -7.85 4.85
CA GLU A 314 34.09 -8.83 5.62
C GLU A 314 34.05 -10.17 4.88
N GLN A 315 35.16 -10.49 4.18
CA GLN A 315 35.34 -11.83 3.60
C GLN A 315 35.71 -12.81 4.71
N SER A 316 34.94 -13.85 4.89
CA SER A 316 35.27 -15.03 5.73
C SER A 316 36.34 -15.89 5.07
#